data_e784002090f62d52fae402245f66542d
#
_entry.id   e784002090f62d52fae402245f66542d
#
_cell.length_a   1.000
_cell.length_b   1.000
_cell.length_c   1.000
_cell.angle_alpha   90.00
_cell.angle_beta   90.00
_cell.angle_gamma   90.00
#
_symmetry.space_group_name_H-M   'P 1'
#
loop_
_entity.id
_entity.type
_entity.pdbx_description
1 polymer ?
#
loop_
_entity_poly.entity_id
_entity_poly.type
_entity_poly.pdbx_seq_one_letter_code
_entity_poly.pdbx_strand_id
1 'polypeptide(L)'
;FIKYIIFRKGYINMASEQREKERLERKLKKSKKKRMIAWIVIGVIVAALLIMRVAEIDFSAVKDGSAFDHGASQDSGFPYQFSSGSDVSFGSVGKDICVLEDTAYTVLDSSDAEVKLNFDHGFANPVLKTAGSYTLLYDQGGLSYRLDSNTENIYQEKTDQQLLCADVSNSGTVALATTSSDALSSVYVFNKSLKQKFAFDVTDGYVTNVAVDSRGSRVAFTAVSSENARFKSTVYTMSIDDAAPRAQFEYVGSSVLDLRFSATDLFIVGSDFVSVIDSLKNEKQVYEQGAVGTVTYSFTSDGKLVYAY
;
A
#
# COMPACT_ATOMS: atom_id res chain seq x y z
N PHE A 1 -58.60 -7.70 32.06
CA PHE A 1 -57.61 -7.05 31.18
C PHE A 1 -56.26 -6.84 31.89
N ILE A 2 -56.21 -6.41 33.14
CA ILE A 2 -55.00 -6.12 33.90
C ILE A 2 -54.20 -7.42 34.20
N LYS A 3 -54.87 -8.54 34.52
CA LYS A 3 -54.17 -9.83 34.75
C LYS A 3 -53.44 -10.37 33.50
N TYR A 4 -53.99 -10.12 32.32
CA TYR A 4 -53.38 -10.58 31.08
C TYR A 4 -52.12 -9.79 30.71
N ILE A 5 -52.06 -8.49 31.01
CA ILE A 5 -50.92 -7.63 30.78
C ILE A 5 -49.74 -7.95 31.70
N ILE A 6 -50.01 -8.29 32.97
CA ILE A 6 -48.97 -8.68 33.92
C ILE A 6 -48.36 -10.04 33.55
N PHE A 7 -49.16 -11.01 33.10
CA PHE A 7 -48.67 -12.32 32.64
C PHE A 7 -47.81 -12.21 31.36
N ARG A 8 -48.19 -11.33 30.41
CA ARG A 8 -47.40 -11.10 29.19
C ARG A 8 -46.08 -10.38 29.47
N LYS A 9 -46.05 -9.42 30.43
CA LYS A 9 -44.82 -8.74 30.85
C LYS A 9 -43.82 -9.69 31.57
N GLY A 10 -44.32 -10.61 32.42
CA GLY A 10 -43.52 -11.61 33.09
C GLY A 10 -42.88 -12.61 32.10
N TYR A 11 -43.64 -13.04 31.07
CA TYR A 11 -43.15 -13.98 30.04
C TYR A 11 -42.10 -13.36 29.15
N ILE A 12 -42.23 -12.06 28.79
CA ILE A 12 -41.23 -11.32 28.00
C ILE A 12 -39.94 -11.10 28.78
N ASN A 13 -40.04 -10.82 30.08
CA ASN A 13 -38.85 -10.70 30.92
C ASN A 13 -38.08 -12.02 31.08
N MET A 14 -38.76 -13.14 31.30
CA MET A 14 -38.12 -14.47 31.41
C MET A 14 -37.44 -14.87 30.09
N ALA A 15 -38.05 -14.58 28.96
CA ALA A 15 -37.48 -14.87 27.61
C ALA A 15 -36.26 -14.00 27.31
N SER A 16 -36.20 -12.77 27.82
CA SER A 16 -35.05 -11.86 27.63
C SER A 16 -33.88 -12.30 28.55
N GLU A 17 -34.13 -12.69 29.78
CA GLU A 17 -33.11 -13.21 30.70
C GLU A 17 -32.50 -14.54 30.24
N GLN A 18 -33.31 -15.44 29.67
CA GLN A 18 -32.79 -16.68 29.09
C GLN A 18 -31.88 -16.40 27.87
N ARG A 19 -32.27 -15.49 26.98
CA ARG A 19 -31.43 -15.10 25.82
C ARG A 19 -30.12 -14.43 26.27
N GLU A 20 -30.13 -13.68 27.35
CA GLU A 20 -28.94 -13.03 27.89
C GLU A 20 -28.01 -14.07 28.53
N LYS A 21 -28.53 -15.02 29.30
CA LYS A 21 -27.76 -16.15 29.82
C LYS A 21 -27.12 -16.98 28.72
N GLU A 22 -27.87 -17.33 27.66
CA GLU A 22 -27.31 -18.06 26.51
C GLU A 22 -26.21 -17.26 25.79
N ARG A 23 -26.36 -15.95 25.66
CA ARG A 23 -25.31 -15.08 25.06
C ARG A 23 -24.05 -15.05 25.92
N LEU A 24 -24.19 -14.96 27.23
CA LEU A 24 -23.08 -15.01 28.18
C LEU A 24 -22.38 -16.37 28.17
N GLU A 25 -23.10 -17.46 28.13
CA GLU A 25 -22.53 -18.81 28.02
C GLU A 25 -21.77 -19.01 26.70
N ARG A 26 -22.31 -18.52 25.58
CA ARG A 26 -21.62 -18.57 24.26
C ARG A 26 -20.34 -17.73 24.28
N LYS A 27 -20.34 -16.56 24.93
CA LYS A 27 -19.14 -15.72 25.10
C LYS A 27 -18.10 -16.41 25.98
N LEU A 28 -18.52 -17.04 27.09
CA LEU A 28 -17.64 -17.79 27.98
C LEU A 28 -17.05 -19.03 27.29
N LYS A 29 -17.84 -19.79 26.51
CA LYS A 29 -17.34 -20.92 25.71
C LYS A 29 -16.33 -20.48 24.65
N LYS A 30 -16.59 -19.35 23.95
CA LYS A 30 -15.64 -18.76 22.98
C LYS A 30 -14.34 -18.30 23.66
N SER A 31 -14.44 -17.68 24.84
CA SER A 31 -13.27 -17.25 25.63
C SER A 31 -12.43 -18.44 26.11
N LYS A 32 -13.08 -19.50 26.64
CA LYS A 32 -12.38 -20.73 27.04
C LYS A 32 -11.69 -21.41 25.84
N LYS A 33 -12.36 -21.48 24.68
CA LYS A 33 -11.77 -22.04 23.46
C LYS A 33 -10.57 -21.22 22.98
N LYS A 34 -10.64 -19.89 23.02
CA LYS A 34 -9.49 -19.02 22.67
C LYS A 34 -8.31 -19.21 23.63
N ARG A 35 -8.58 -19.29 24.95
CA ARG A 35 -7.53 -19.57 25.96
C ARG A 35 -6.90 -20.95 25.74
N MET A 36 -7.70 -21.97 25.45
CA MET A 36 -7.19 -23.30 25.18
C MET A 36 -6.30 -23.32 23.92
N ILE A 37 -6.72 -22.65 22.84
CA ILE A 37 -5.91 -22.52 21.61
C ILE A 37 -4.60 -21.77 21.92
N ALA A 38 -4.65 -20.67 22.69
CA ALA A 38 -3.47 -19.93 23.09
C ALA A 38 -2.48 -20.81 23.90
N TRP A 39 -2.97 -21.64 24.83
CA TRP A 39 -2.12 -22.57 25.58
C TRP A 39 -1.52 -23.66 24.70
N ILE A 40 -2.26 -24.15 23.70
CA ILE A 40 -1.74 -25.13 22.71
C ILE A 40 -0.62 -24.49 21.88
N VAL A 41 -0.82 -23.25 21.40
CA VAL A 41 0.20 -22.51 20.62
C VAL A 41 1.45 -22.28 21.47
N ILE A 42 1.29 -21.86 22.73
CA ILE A 42 2.42 -21.68 23.66
C ILE A 42 3.14 -23.02 23.89
N GLY A 43 2.39 -24.10 24.05
CA GLY A 43 2.96 -25.46 24.22
C GLY A 43 3.77 -25.90 23.01
N VAL A 44 3.28 -25.63 21.79
CA VAL A 44 4.00 -25.94 20.54
C VAL A 44 5.27 -25.10 20.43
N ILE A 45 5.22 -23.81 20.75
CA ILE A 45 6.40 -22.93 20.73
C ILE A 45 7.45 -23.41 21.75
N VAL A 46 7.03 -23.75 22.97
CA VAL A 46 7.96 -24.27 23.99
C VAL A 46 8.55 -25.61 23.59
N ALA A 47 7.76 -26.50 23.00
CA ALA A 47 8.26 -27.78 22.48
C ALA A 47 9.26 -27.56 21.34
N ALA A 48 8.97 -26.64 20.41
CA ALA A 48 9.90 -26.26 19.33
C ALA A 48 11.22 -25.70 19.88
N LEU A 49 11.16 -24.81 20.89
CA LEU A 49 12.34 -24.24 21.54
C LEU A 49 13.17 -25.32 22.27
N LEU A 50 12.52 -26.31 22.90
CA LEU A 50 13.20 -27.44 23.54
C LEU A 50 13.88 -28.36 22.52
N ILE A 51 13.20 -28.66 21.40
CA ILE A 51 13.79 -29.46 20.31
C ILE A 51 15.00 -28.75 19.71
N MET A 52 14.92 -27.43 19.53
CA MET A 52 16.02 -26.62 19.01
C MET A 52 17.22 -26.57 19.96
N ARG A 53 17.00 -26.59 21.27
CA ARG A 53 18.05 -26.66 22.28
C ARG A 53 18.78 -28.01 22.30
N VAL A 54 18.06 -29.09 22.01
CA VAL A 54 18.62 -30.45 21.96
C VAL A 54 19.33 -30.74 20.63
N ALA A 55 18.91 -30.07 19.55
CA ALA A 55 19.45 -30.27 18.19
C ALA A 55 20.68 -29.38 17.89
N GLU A 56 21.13 -28.54 18.83
CA GLU A 56 22.24 -27.57 18.62
C GLU A 56 22.04 -26.70 17.33
N ILE A 57 20.81 -26.34 17.02
CA ILE A 57 20.53 -25.51 15.87
C ILE A 57 21.03 -24.10 16.14
N ASP A 58 22.04 -23.69 15.40
CA ASP A 58 22.62 -22.35 15.47
C ASP A 58 21.66 -21.33 14.84
N PHE A 59 21.15 -20.43 15.68
CA PHE A 59 20.22 -19.35 15.29
C PHE A 59 20.94 -18.04 14.93
N SER A 60 22.28 -18.03 14.86
CA SER A 60 23.01 -16.82 14.48
C SER A 60 22.57 -16.28 13.13
N ALA A 61 22.32 -17.16 12.17
CA ALA A 61 21.85 -16.84 10.83
C ALA A 61 20.46 -16.15 10.80
N VAL A 62 19.56 -16.49 11.74
CA VAL A 62 18.25 -15.83 11.86
C VAL A 62 18.37 -14.41 12.39
N LYS A 63 19.32 -14.19 13.30
CA LYS A 63 19.54 -12.90 13.93
C LYS A 63 20.15 -11.87 12.97
N ASP A 64 20.92 -12.34 12.00
CA ASP A 64 21.58 -11.50 10.98
C ASP A 64 20.73 -11.39 9.68
N GLY A 65 19.53 -11.96 9.64
CA GLY A 65 18.66 -11.98 8.45
C GLY A 65 19.11 -12.98 7.38
N SER A 66 20.25 -13.66 7.56
CA SER A 66 20.84 -14.58 6.59
C SER A 66 20.16 -15.96 6.54
N ALA A 67 19.30 -16.30 7.54
CA ALA A 67 18.57 -17.56 7.55
C ALA A 67 17.46 -17.63 6.48
N PHE A 68 17.09 -16.50 5.91
CA PHE A 68 16.14 -16.39 4.80
C PHE A 68 16.85 -16.03 3.49
N ASP A 69 18.18 -16.07 3.50
CA ASP A 69 18.94 -16.06 2.28
C ASP A 69 18.56 -17.38 1.55
N HIS A 70 17.69 -17.25 0.57
CA HIS A 70 17.50 -18.32 -0.40
C HIS A 70 18.82 -18.45 -1.13
N GLY A 71 19.71 -19.25 -0.54
CA GLY A 71 21.01 -19.60 -1.12
C GLY A 71 20.85 -20.33 -2.44
N ALA A 72 20.28 -19.66 -3.41
CA ALA A 72 20.57 -19.89 -4.78
C ALA A 72 21.93 -19.23 -5.01
N SER A 73 22.97 -19.98 -4.92
CA SER A 73 24.12 -19.77 -5.78
C SER A 73 23.62 -19.92 -7.21
N GLN A 74 22.80 -18.97 -7.68
CA GLN A 74 22.55 -18.84 -9.08
C GLN A 74 23.86 -18.35 -9.68
N ASP A 75 24.35 -19.10 -10.63
CA ASP A 75 25.41 -18.64 -11.50
C ASP A 75 24.97 -17.26 -12.00
N SER A 76 25.80 -16.23 -11.75
CA SER A 76 25.56 -14.88 -12.26
C SER A 76 25.36 -14.97 -13.76
N GLY A 77 24.27 -14.37 -14.26
CA GLY A 77 24.00 -14.33 -15.69
C GLY A 77 22.54 -14.54 -16.06
N PHE A 78 22.21 -14.15 -17.28
CA PHE A 78 20.93 -14.46 -17.89
C PHE A 78 20.92 -15.85 -18.51
N PRO A 79 19.79 -16.61 -18.45
CA PRO A 79 18.49 -16.23 -17.89
C PRO A 79 18.48 -16.33 -16.35
N TYR A 80 17.87 -15.30 -15.69
CA TYR A 80 17.62 -15.31 -14.26
C TYR A 80 16.35 -16.12 -13.96
N GLN A 81 16.41 -17.03 -12.99
CA GLN A 81 15.25 -17.82 -12.56
C GLN A 81 14.61 -17.19 -11.34
N PHE A 82 13.34 -16.89 -11.46
CA PHE A 82 12.53 -16.41 -10.33
C PHE A 82 12.07 -17.56 -9.45
N SER A 83 11.85 -17.29 -8.16
CA SER A 83 11.15 -18.23 -7.29
C SER A 83 9.72 -18.42 -7.79
N SER A 84 9.15 -19.58 -7.62
CA SER A 84 7.81 -19.91 -8.13
C SER A 84 6.72 -19.13 -7.38
N GLY A 85 6.38 -17.96 -7.85
CA GLY A 85 5.23 -17.16 -7.46
C GLY A 85 4.32 -16.90 -8.66
N SER A 86 3.06 -16.56 -8.41
CA SER A 86 2.09 -16.24 -9.48
C SER A 86 2.18 -14.77 -9.92
N ASP A 87 2.51 -13.88 -9.01
CA ASP A 87 2.50 -12.44 -9.25
C ASP A 87 3.92 -11.86 -9.15
N VAL A 88 4.46 -11.47 -10.30
CA VAL A 88 5.77 -10.84 -10.40
C VAL A 88 5.62 -9.45 -10.97
N SER A 89 6.11 -8.44 -10.24
CA SER A 89 6.18 -7.05 -10.71
C SER A 89 7.61 -6.67 -11.04
N PHE A 90 7.77 -5.98 -12.17
CA PHE A 90 9.06 -5.50 -12.65
C PHE A 90 9.13 -3.98 -12.57
N GLY A 91 10.32 -3.48 -12.31
CA GLY A 91 10.62 -2.07 -12.37
C GLY A 91 12.09 -1.83 -12.75
N SER A 92 12.48 -0.57 -12.77
CA SER A 92 13.87 -0.17 -12.96
C SER A 92 14.32 0.76 -11.85
N VAL A 93 15.53 0.58 -11.37
CA VAL A 93 16.17 1.44 -10.39
C VAL A 93 17.55 1.85 -10.93
N GLY A 94 17.65 3.11 -11.33
CA GLY A 94 18.80 3.55 -12.14
C GLY A 94 18.83 2.82 -13.48
N LYS A 95 19.91 2.07 -13.70
CA LYS A 95 20.06 1.19 -14.87
C LYS A 95 19.68 -0.28 -14.58
N ASP A 96 19.45 -0.61 -13.32
CA ASP A 96 19.29 -1.98 -12.87
C ASP A 96 17.80 -2.41 -12.93
N ILE A 97 17.56 -3.71 -12.95
CA ILE A 97 16.23 -4.30 -13.00
C ILE A 97 15.84 -4.66 -11.55
N CYS A 98 14.66 -4.24 -11.11
CA CYS A 98 14.11 -4.69 -9.85
C CYS A 98 12.90 -5.59 -10.09
N VAL A 99 12.80 -6.63 -9.27
CA VAL A 99 11.80 -7.67 -9.34
C VAL A 99 11.17 -7.81 -7.97
N LEU A 100 9.87 -7.69 -7.91
CA LEU A 100 9.08 -7.98 -6.72
C LEU A 100 8.30 -9.25 -6.96
N GLU A 101 8.53 -10.25 -6.13
CA GLU A 101 7.85 -11.53 -6.06
C GLU A 101 6.93 -11.56 -4.83
N ASP A 102 6.14 -12.60 -4.64
CA ASP A 102 5.21 -12.74 -3.50
C ASP A 102 5.89 -12.58 -2.13
N THR A 103 7.14 -13.00 -2.00
CA THR A 103 7.86 -13.00 -0.72
C THR A 103 9.18 -12.24 -0.76
N ALA A 104 9.77 -12.06 -1.95
CA ALA A 104 11.10 -11.52 -2.12
C ALA A 104 11.13 -10.29 -3.02
N TYR A 105 12.09 -9.42 -2.76
CA TYR A 105 12.46 -8.31 -3.63
C TYR A 105 13.92 -8.43 -4.02
N THR A 106 14.20 -8.33 -5.32
CA THR A 106 15.54 -8.49 -5.88
C THR A 106 15.89 -7.36 -6.82
N VAL A 107 17.14 -6.86 -6.74
CA VAL A 107 17.73 -5.94 -7.73
C VAL A 107 18.84 -6.66 -8.44
N LEU A 108 18.77 -6.66 -9.77
CA LEU A 108 19.72 -7.31 -10.67
C LEU A 108 20.45 -6.26 -11.51
N ASP A 109 21.76 -6.44 -11.68
CA ASP A 109 22.49 -5.69 -12.72
C ASP A 109 21.92 -6.03 -14.09
N SER A 110 21.62 -5.00 -14.90
CA SER A 110 21.01 -5.19 -16.21
C SER A 110 21.95 -5.82 -17.24
N SER A 111 23.24 -5.87 -17.01
CA SER A 111 24.23 -6.41 -17.97
C SER A 111 24.50 -7.90 -17.80
N ASP A 112 24.52 -8.40 -16.57
CA ASP A 112 24.94 -9.76 -16.26
C ASP A 112 24.07 -10.48 -15.23
N ALA A 113 22.95 -9.85 -14.79
CA ALA A 113 22.04 -10.37 -13.77
C ALA A 113 22.70 -10.65 -12.42
N GLU A 114 23.84 -10.00 -12.10
CA GLU A 114 24.38 -10.05 -10.75
C GLU A 114 23.36 -9.50 -9.75
N VAL A 115 23.14 -10.22 -8.66
CA VAL A 115 22.24 -9.80 -7.58
C VAL A 115 22.92 -8.71 -6.76
N LYS A 116 22.37 -7.49 -6.80
CA LYS A 116 22.86 -6.34 -6.04
C LYS A 116 22.18 -6.18 -4.69
N LEU A 117 20.91 -6.52 -4.63
CA LEU A 117 20.10 -6.48 -3.43
C LEU A 117 19.07 -7.61 -3.49
N ASN A 118 18.92 -8.34 -2.40
CA ASN A 118 17.89 -9.36 -2.25
C ASN A 118 17.45 -9.42 -0.79
N PHE A 119 16.14 -9.50 -0.55
CA PHE A 119 15.59 -9.73 0.79
C PHE A 119 14.14 -10.20 0.73
N ASP A 120 13.73 -10.90 1.79
CA ASP A 120 12.33 -11.25 2.04
C ASP A 120 11.61 -10.07 2.69
N HIS A 121 10.53 -9.57 2.06
CA HIS A 121 9.83 -8.38 2.55
C HIS A 121 8.80 -8.69 3.63
N GLY A 122 8.20 -9.87 3.65
CA GLY A 122 7.19 -10.27 4.63
C GLY A 122 5.89 -9.45 4.58
N PHE A 123 5.59 -8.79 3.46
CA PHE A 123 4.38 -8.00 3.26
C PHE A 123 3.24 -8.89 2.76
N ALA A 124 2.01 -8.57 3.16
CA ALA A 124 0.83 -9.32 2.73
C ALA A 124 0.35 -8.92 1.33
N ASN A 125 0.43 -7.63 1.02
CA ASN A 125 0.07 -7.08 -0.29
C ASN A 125 1.18 -6.11 -0.74
N PRO A 126 2.32 -6.63 -1.18
CA PRO A 126 3.46 -5.82 -1.54
C PRO A 126 3.21 -5.03 -2.82
N VAL A 127 3.53 -3.75 -2.81
CA VAL A 127 3.48 -2.88 -3.98
C VAL A 127 4.84 -2.23 -4.20
N LEU A 128 5.31 -2.26 -5.45
CA LEU A 128 6.56 -1.66 -5.88
C LEU A 128 6.31 -0.34 -6.62
N LYS A 129 7.00 0.70 -6.19
CA LYS A 129 7.13 1.98 -6.92
C LYS A 129 8.60 2.29 -7.15
N THR A 130 8.92 2.81 -8.33
CA THR A 130 10.31 3.10 -8.71
C THR A 130 10.44 4.50 -9.29
N ALA A 131 11.51 5.21 -8.93
CA ALA A 131 11.83 6.49 -9.52
C ALA A 131 13.35 6.77 -9.42
N GLY A 132 13.99 7.00 -10.56
CA GLY A 132 15.43 7.22 -10.62
C GLY A 132 16.22 6.09 -9.99
N SER A 133 16.98 6.38 -8.93
CA SER A 133 17.79 5.39 -8.20
C SER A 133 17.12 4.89 -6.92
N TYR A 134 15.81 5.04 -6.79
CA TYR A 134 15.06 4.66 -5.60
C TYR A 134 13.93 3.71 -5.91
N THR A 135 13.70 2.78 -5.00
CA THR A 135 12.54 1.91 -4.96
C THR A 135 11.82 2.06 -3.63
N LEU A 136 10.50 2.12 -3.69
CA LEU A 136 9.64 2.11 -2.54
C LEU A 136 8.81 0.83 -2.57
N LEU A 137 9.00 -0.01 -1.56
CA LEU A 137 8.12 -1.12 -1.27
C LEU A 137 7.19 -0.75 -0.12
N TYR A 138 5.90 -1.03 -0.27
CA TYR A 138 4.95 -0.86 0.82
C TYR A 138 3.91 -1.98 0.84
N ASP A 139 3.41 -2.28 2.04
CA ASP A 139 2.33 -3.26 2.27
C ASP A 139 0.99 -2.54 2.17
N GLN A 140 0.29 -2.67 1.05
CA GLN A 140 -1.01 -2.03 0.85
C GLN A 140 -2.06 -2.63 1.79
N GLY A 141 -2.71 -1.79 2.60
CA GLY A 141 -3.61 -2.20 3.68
C GLY A 141 -2.89 -2.63 4.96
N GLY A 142 -1.56 -2.77 4.93
CA GLY A 142 -0.69 -2.96 6.08
C GLY A 142 -0.15 -1.63 6.63
N LEU A 143 0.94 -1.71 7.39
CA LEU A 143 1.56 -0.54 8.02
C LEU A 143 2.98 -0.29 7.55
N SER A 144 3.64 -1.29 6.93
CA SER A 144 5.07 -1.28 6.69
C SER A 144 5.42 -0.73 5.32
N TYR A 145 6.49 0.03 5.26
CA TYR A 145 7.08 0.50 3.99
C TYR A 145 8.59 0.60 4.10
N ARG A 146 9.26 0.56 2.95
CA ARG A 146 10.71 0.52 2.86
C ARG A 146 11.17 1.31 1.64
N LEU A 147 12.19 2.14 1.83
CA LEU A 147 12.88 2.85 0.76
C LEU A 147 14.27 2.24 0.59
N ASP A 148 14.59 1.85 -0.63
CA ASP A 148 15.89 1.30 -1.02
C ASP A 148 16.52 2.11 -2.16
N SER A 149 17.83 2.08 -2.23
CA SER A 149 18.61 2.34 -3.44
C SER A 149 18.79 1.03 -4.23
N ASN A 150 19.54 1.07 -5.30
CA ASN A 150 19.87 -0.16 -6.07
C ASN A 150 20.82 -1.12 -5.34
N THR A 151 21.43 -0.72 -4.23
CA THR A 151 22.45 -1.54 -3.53
C THR A 151 22.23 -1.64 -2.02
N GLU A 152 21.40 -0.78 -1.43
CA GLU A 152 21.24 -0.73 0.02
C GLU A 152 19.86 -0.26 0.47
N ASN A 153 19.49 -0.68 1.65
CA ASN A 153 18.31 -0.14 2.34
C ASN A 153 18.63 1.26 2.89
N ILE A 154 17.79 2.24 2.59
CA ILE A 154 17.89 3.60 3.13
C ILE A 154 17.17 3.67 4.48
N TYR A 155 15.93 3.18 4.53
CA TYR A 155 15.17 2.98 5.77
C TYR A 155 14.00 2.02 5.56
N GLN A 156 13.55 1.43 6.66
CA GLN A 156 12.32 0.65 6.75
C GLN A 156 11.54 1.10 7.97
N GLU A 157 10.27 1.44 7.79
CA GLU A 157 9.44 2.06 8.82
C GLU A 157 8.01 1.51 8.82
N LYS A 158 7.26 1.94 9.82
CA LYS A 158 5.83 1.65 9.94
C LYS A 158 5.04 2.93 10.17
N THR A 159 3.87 2.97 9.58
CA THR A 159 2.87 4.00 9.85
C THR A 159 1.99 3.61 11.03
N ASP A 160 1.37 4.57 11.68
CA ASP A 160 0.38 4.31 12.74
C ASP A 160 -0.98 3.85 12.18
N GLN A 161 -1.26 4.18 10.92
CA GLN A 161 -2.50 3.90 10.22
C GLN A 161 -2.23 3.10 8.94
N GLN A 162 -3.25 2.38 8.43
CA GLN A 162 -3.11 1.54 7.25
C GLN A 162 -2.72 2.33 6.01
N LEU A 163 -1.73 1.83 5.28
CA LEU A 163 -1.29 2.38 3.99
C LEU A 163 -2.33 2.11 2.91
N LEU A 164 -2.80 3.15 2.26
CA LEU A 164 -3.72 3.07 1.13
C LEU A 164 -2.97 3.00 -0.19
N CYS A 165 -2.07 3.95 -0.41
CA CYS A 165 -1.19 4.02 -1.56
C CYS A 165 0.06 4.83 -1.24
N ALA A 166 1.10 4.70 -2.08
CA ALA A 166 2.34 5.45 -1.92
C ALA A 166 3.03 5.68 -3.26
N ASP A 167 3.91 6.66 -3.31
CA ASP A 167 4.75 6.96 -4.46
C ASP A 167 6.11 7.50 -4.03
N VAL A 168 7.10 7.42 -4.93
CA VAL A 168 8.46 7.89 -4.70
C VAL A 168 8.96 8.75 -5.85
N SER A 169 9.75 9.77 -5.54
CA SER A 169 10.37 10.68 -6.52
C SER A 169 11.81 10.29 -6.86
N ASN A 170 12.35 10.87 -7.95
CA ASN A 170 13.75 10.73 -8.30
C ASN A 170 14.72 11.33 -7.25
N SER A 171 14.23 12.14 -6.33
CA SER A 171 15.01 12.70 -5.22
C SER A 171 14.98 11.82 -3.95
N GLY A 172 14.24 10.69 -3.97
CA GLY A 172 14.00 9.82 -2.82
C GLY A 172 12.97 10.42 -1.84
N THR A 173 12.16 11.40 -2.29
CA THR A 173 11.01 11.88 -1.53
C THR A 173 9.89 10.88 -1.65
N VAL A 174 9.30 10.49 -0.54
CA VAL A 174 8.22 9.50 -0.44
C VAL A 174 6.92 10.20 -0.07
N ALA A 175 5.87 9.96 -0.83
CA ALA A 175 4.50 10.34 -0.51
C ALA A 175 3.72 9.10 -0.07
N LEU A 176 3.05 9.17 1.08
CA LEU A 176 2.22 8.11 1.64
C LEU A 176 0.81 8.63 1.83
N ALA A 177 -0.18 7.83 1.47
CA ALA A 177 -1.56 8.04 1.88
C ALA A 177 -1.98 6.91 2.84
N THR A 178 -2.60 7.29 3.95
CA THR A 178 -3.05 6.36 4.98
C THR A 178 -4.52 6.57 5.30
N THR A 179 -5.14 5.60 5.95
CA THR A 179 -6.36 5.88 6.72
C THR A 179 -6.04 6.88 7.83
N SER A 180 -7.05 7.54 8.39
CA SER A 180 -6.86 8.53 9.45
C SER A 180 -7.80 8.26 10.62
N SER A 181 -7.40 8.67 11.84
CA SER A 181 -8.28 8.69 13.02
C SER A 181 -9.17 9.93 13.06
N ASP A 182 -8.72 11.03 12.47
CA ASP A 182 -9.35 12.35 12.59
C ASP A 182 -10.03 12.81 11.28
N ALA A 183 -9.73 12.12 10.17
CA ALA A 183 -10.28 12.36 8.84
C ALA A 183 -10.60 11.02 8.15
N LEU A 184 -10.98 11.03 6.86
CA LEU A 184 -11.14 9.80 6.09
C LEU A 184 -9.79 9.23 5.65
N SER A 185 -8.86 10.10 5.28
CA SER A 185 -7.50 9.75 4.90
C SER A 185 -6.54 10.89 5.24
N SER A 186 -5.25 10.58 5.30
CA SER A 186 -4.19 11.59 5.43
C SER A 186 -3.08 11.33 4.43
N VAL A 187 -2.53 12.39 3.86
CA VAL A 187 -1.39 12.33 2.93
C VAL A 187 -0.18 12.95 3.58
N TYR A 188 0.93 12.22 3.60
CA TYR A 188 2.21 12.65 4.16
C TYR A 188 3.30 12.64 3.10
N VAL A 189 4.23 13.57 3.19
CA VAL A 189 5.43 13.55 2.33
C VAL A 189 6.67 13.63 3.22
N PHE A 190 7.60 12.70 3.00
CA PHE A 190 8.87 12.60 3.70
C PHE A 190 10.02 12.74 2.71
N ASN A 191 11.09 13.40 3.10
CA ASN A 191 12.31 13.36 2.31
C ASN A 191 13.08 12.03 2.54
N LYS A 192 14.13 11.79 1.76
CA LYS A 192 14.96 10.57 1.86
C LYS A 192 15.62 10.34 3.23
N SER A 193 15.64 11.34 4.11
CA SER A 193 16.14 11.23 5.48
C SER A 193 15.01 11.09 6.49
N LEU A 194 13.83 10.65 6.05
CA LEU A 194 12.63 10.42 6.86
C LEU A 194 12.11 11.67 7.60
N LYS A 195 12.50 12.86 7.14
CA LYS A 195 11.95 14.11 7.69
C LYS A 195 10.64 14.43 7.00
N GLN A 196 9.54 14.51 7.77
CA GLN A 196 8.25 14.95 7.27
C GLN A 196 8.34 16.39 6.74
N LYS A 197 7.86 16.60 5.52
CA LYS A 197 7.81 17.87 4.81
C LYS A 197 6.40 18.40 4.65
N PHE A 198 5.43 17.48 4.61
CA PHE A 198 4.04 17.81 4.32
C PHE A 198 3.12 16.84 5.04
N ALA A 199 1.95 17.34 5.46
CA ALA A 199 0.81 16.54 5.90
C ALA A 199 -0.48 17.27 5.50
N PHE A 200 -1.46 16.49 5.04
CA PHE A 200 -2.77 17.03 4.67
C PHE A 200 -3.86 15.99 4.99
N ASP A 201 -4.87 16.42 5.74
CA ASP A 201 -6.02 15.59 6.10
C ASP A 201 -7.15 15.76 5.08
N VAL A 202 -7.59 14.64 4.51
CA VAL A 202 -8.65 14.56 3.51
C VAL A 202 -9.94 14.15 4.20
N THR A 203 -10.90 15.08 4.27
CA THR A 203 -12.16 14.89 5.00
C THR A 203 -13.33 14.51 4.12
N ASP A 204 -13.22 14.65 2.80
CA ASP A 204 -14.30 14.50 1.82
C ASP A 204 -14.17 13.25 0.95
N GLY A 205 -13.24 12.35 1.24
CA GLY A 205 -13.06 11.11 0.49
C GLY A 205 -11.91 10.23 0.98
N TYR A 206 -11.87 9.01 0.48
CA TYR A 206 -10.74 8.10 0.70
C TYR A 206 -9.72 8.27 -0.41
N VAL A 207 -8.44 8.43 -0.02
CA VAL A 207 -7.35 8.54 -1.00
C VAL A 207 -7.09 7.18 -1.65
N THR A 208 -7.13 7.15 -2.99
CA THR A 208 -6.88 5.93 -3.78
C THR A 208 -5.58 5.96 -4.55
N ASN A 209 -5.09 7.15 -4.88
CA ASN A 209 -3.85 7.35 -5.63
C ASN A 209 -3.09 8.54 -5.07
N VAL A 210 -1.78 8.46 -5.08
CA VAL A 210 -0.86 9.55 -4.76
C VAL A 210 0.28 9.56 -5.75
N ALA A 211 0.73 10.74 -6.15
CA ALA A 211 1.90 10.94 -7.00
C ALA A 211 2.75 12.08 -6.44
N VAL A 212 4.07 11.96 -6.54
CA VAL A 212 5.03 13.00 -6.19
C VAL A 212 5.89 13.34 -7.40
N ASP A 213 6.15 14.64 -7.62
CA ASP A 213 6.94 15.05 -8.77
C ASP A 213 8.43 14.65 -8.61
N SER A 214 9.18 14.62 -9.71
CA SER A 214 10.57 14.15 -9.72
C SER A 214 11.50 14.85 -8.74
N ARG A 215 11.19 16.10 -8.35
CA ARG A 215 11.96 16.90 -7.38
C ARG A 215 11.49 16.70 -5.93
N GLY A 216 10.32 16.06 -5.74
CA GLY A 216 9.70 15.95 -4.42
C GLY A 216 9.14 17.26 -3.88
N SER A 217 8.73 18.17 -4.77
CA SER A 217 8.24 19.52 -4.42
C SER A 217 6.74 19.69 -4.60
N ARG A 218 6.10 18.80 -5.36
CA ARG A 218 4.66 18.80 -5.61
C ARG A 218 4.10 17.41 -5.33
N VAL A 219 2.91 17.38 -4.81
CA VAL A 219 2.13 16.15 -4.60
C VAL A 219 0.77 16.30 -5.26
N ALA A 220 0.29 15.24 -5.86
CA ALA A 220 -1.09 15.09 -6.31
C ALA A 220 -1.68 13.83 -5.70
N PHE A 221 -2.96 13.87 -5.38
CA PHE A 221 -3.67 12.68 -4.89
C PHE A 221 -5.12 12.71 -5.34
N THR A 222 -5.71 11.54 -5.46
CA THR A 222 -7.13 11.36 -5.77
C THR A 222 -7.88 10.96 -4.51
N ALA A 223 -8.90 11.70 -4.15
CA ALA A 223 -9.88 11.31 -3.15
C ALA A 223 -11.17 10.84 -3.83
N VAL A 224 -11.72 9.74 -3.35
CA VAL A 224 -12.94 9.13 -3.86
C VAL A 224 -14.06 9.31 -2.86
N SER A 225 -15.17 9.84 -3.32
CA SER A 225 -16.40 10.07 -2.55
C SER A 225 -17.64 9.70 -3.36
N SER A 226 -18.80 9.92 -2.76
CA SER A 226 -20.09 9.78 -3.44
C SER A 226 -20.88 11.08 -3.31
N GLU A 227 -21.40 11.57 -4.42
CA GLU A 227 -22.25 12.73 -4.48
C GLU A 227 -23.52 12.42 -5.28
N ASN A 228 -24.69 12.66 -4.68
CA ASN A 228 -26.00 12.34 -5.29
C ASN A 228 -26.10 10.89 -5.80
N ALA A 229 -25.62 9.93 -5.01
CA ALA A 229 -25.51 8.51 -5.35
C ALA A 229 -24.66 8.22 -6.62
N ARG A 230 -23.81 9.15 -7.02
CA ARG A 230 -22.82 8.95 -8.09
C ARG A 230 -21.41 8.95 -7.48
N PHE A 231 -20.59 8.09 -8.00
CA PHE A 231 -19.17 8.05 -7.68
C PHE A 231 -18.48 9.34 -8.16
N LYS A 232 -17.59 9.90 -7.34
CA LYS A 232 -16.84 11.11 -7.67
C LYS A 232 -15.37 10.91 -7.29
N SER A 233 -14.49 11.10 -8.24
CA SER A 233 -13.05 11.20 -8.03
C SER A 233 -12.64 12.66 -8.07
N THR A 234 -12.01 13.15 -7.00
CA THR A 234 -11.45 14.51 -6.93
C THR A 234 -9.94 14.42 -6.87
N VAL A 235 -9.27 15.00 -7.86
CA VAL A 235 -7.81 15.10 -7.91
C VAL A 235 -7.38 16.44 -7.35
N TYR A 236 -6.54 16.40 -6.32
CA TYR A 236 -5.92 17.55 -5.67
C TYR A 236 -4.49 17.71 -6.14
N THR A 237 -4.06 18.94 -6.39
CA THR A 237 -2.66 19.27 -6.64
C THR A 237 -2.16 20.27 -5.61
N MET A 238 -1.01 20.01 -5.01
CA MET A 238 -0.43 20.81 -3.95
C MET A 238 1.08 20.97 -4.14
N SER A 239 1.64 22.08 -3.70
CA SER A 239 3.06 22.13 -3.33
C SER A 239 3.22 21.62 -1.90
N ILE A 240 4.36 20.99 -1.61
CA ILE A 240 4.66 20.53 -0.24
C ILE A 240 4.81 21.68 0.77
N ASP A 241 4.95 22.92 0.29
CA ASP A 241 5.05 24.13 1.12
C ASP A 241 3.68 24.82 1.30
N ASP A 242 2.62 24.35 0.63
CA ASP A 242 1.30 24.97 0.67
C ASP A 242 0.43 24.33 1.76
N ALA A 243 -0.39 25.14 2.43
CA ALA A 243 -1.37 24.66 3.41
C ALA A 243 -2.73 24.27 2.79
N ALA A 244 -2.96 24.58 1.52
CA ALA A 244 -4.20 24.31 0.80
C ALA A 244 -3.93 23.88 -0.65
N PRO A 245 -4.87 23.13 -1.26
CA PRO A 245 -4.75 22.72 -2.66
C PRO A 245 -4.61 23.91 -3.60
N ARG A 246 -3.69 23.82 -4.55
CA ARG A 246 -3.55 24.81 -5.64
C ARG A 246 -4.67 24.69 -6.63
N ALA A 247 -5.08 23.45 -6.92
CA ALA A 247 -6.19 23.17 -7.80
C ALA A 247 -6.87 21.85 -7.41
N GLN A 248 -8.15 21.75 -7.79
CA GLN A 248 -8.98 20.56 -7.65
C GLN A 248 -9.69 20.29 -8.97
N PHE A 249 -9.73 19.02 -9.37
CA PHE A 249 -10.36 18.57 -10.60
C PHE A 249 -11.30 17.41 -10.29
N GLU A 250 -12.58 17.57 -10.61
CA GLU A 250 -13.61 16.58 -10.31
C GLU A 250 -13.99 15.78 -11.56
N TYR A 251 -14.14 14.46 -11.38
CA TYR A 251 -14.56 13.50 -12.38
C TYR A 251 -15.73 12.71 -11.79
N VAL A 252 -16.96 13.09 -12.22
CA VAL A 252 -18.19 12.48 -11.71
C VAL A 252 -18.58 11.30 -12.57
N GLY A 253 -18.71 10.12 -11.96
CA GLY A 253 -19.05 8.87 -12.62
C GLY A 253 -17.85 8.11 -13.17
N SER A 254 -16.62 8.64 -13.03
CA SER A 254 -15.40 8.04 -13.54
C SER A 254 -14.38 7.83 -12.41
N SER A 255 -13.68 6.70 -12.46
CA SER A 255 -12.60 6.38 -11.52
C SER A 255 -11.27 6.88 -12.05
N VAL A 256 -10.43 7.44 -11.18
CA VAL A 256 -9.03 7.67 -11.48
C VAL A 256 -8.25 6.39 -11.17
N LEU A 257 -7.55 5.85 -12.16
CA LEU A 257 -6.77 4.63 -12.07
C LEU A 257 -5.33 4.90 -11.69
N ASP A 258 -4.74 6.00 -12.21
CA ASP A 258 -3.36 6.36 -11.92
C ASP A 258 -3.13 7.87 -12.04
N LEU A 259 -2.11 8.35 -11.33
CA LEU A 259 -1.58 9.71 -11.37
C LEU A 259 -0.09 9.66 -11.59
N ARG A 260 0.42 10.48 -12.51
CA ARG A 260 1.86 10.59 -12.74
C ARG A 260 2.30 11.98 -13.16
N PHE A 261 3.30 12.51 -12.49
CA PHE A 261 4.00 13.71 -12.95
C PHE A 261 5.00 13.36 -14.05
N SER A 262 4.98 14.14 -15.12
CA SER A 262 5.99 14.15 -16.17
C SER A 262 6.41 15.59 -16.43
N ALA A 263 7.65 15.93 -16.12
CA ALA A 263 8.18 17.29 -16.14
C ALA A 263 7.28 18.28 -15.35
N THR A 264 6.54 19.13 -16.05
CA THR A 264 5.64 20.13 -15.46
C THR A 264 4.20 19.66 -15.37
N ASP A 265 3.84 18.62 -16.11
CA ASP A 265 2.47 18.19 -16.30
C ASP A 265 2.10 17.04 -15.35
N LEU A 266 0.83 16.99 -14.96
CA LEU A 266 0.25 15.86 -14.27
C LEU A 266 -0.67 15.11 -15.23
N PHE A 267 -0.35 13.86 -15.49
CA PHE A 267 -1.21 12.92 -16.21
C PHE A 267 -2.14 12.25 -15.24
N ILE A 268 -3.43 12.19 -15.59
CA ILE A 268 -4.48 11.50 -14.87
C ILE A 268 -5.06 10.47 -15.83
N VAL A 269 -4.89 9.20 -15.48
CA VAL A 269 -5.49 8.10 -16.24
C VAL A 269 -6.78 7.71 -15.53
N GLY A 270 -7.89 7.88 -16.20
CA GLY A 270 -9.21 7.49 -15.73
C GLY A 270 -9.71 6.19 -16.36
N SER A 271 -10.84 5.69 -15.85
CA SER A 271 -11.50 4.49 -16.36
C SER A 271 -11.98 4.66 -17.82
N ASP A 272 -12.32 5.88 -18.22
CA ASP A 272 -12.93 6.24 -19.50
C ASP A 272 -12.39 7.56 -20.07
N PHE A 273 -11.31 8.08 -19.49
CA PHE A 273 -10.67 9.32 -19.93
C PHE A 273 -9.17 9.32 -19.63
N VAL A 274 -8.46 10.21 -20.32
CA VAL A 274 -7.12 10.67 -19.94
C VAL A 274 -7.16 12.19 -19.81
N SER A 275 -6.63 12.71 -18.72
CA SER A 275 -6.55 14.15 -18.49
C SER A 275 -5.11 14.58 -18.26
N VAL A 276 -4.73 15.72 -18.82
CA VAL A 276 -3.42 16.35 -18.61
C VAL A 276 -3.62 17.72 -17.98
N ILE A 277 -2.97 17.94 -16.87
CA ILE A 277 -2.99 19.22 -16.15
C ILE A 277 -1.62 19.85 -16.29
N ASP A 278 -1.57 21.00 -16.96
CA ASP A 278 -0.40 21.88 -16.96
C ASP A 278 -0.31 22.57 -15.60
N SER A 279 0.59 22.10 -14.77
CA SER A 279 0.75 22.63 -13.42
C SER A 279 1.29 24.08 -13.36
N LEU A 280 1.80 24.61 -14.47
CA LEU A 280 2.21 26.02 -14.58
C LEU A 280 1.01 26.93 -14.82
N LYS A 281 0.01 26.44 -15.55
CA LYS A 281 -1.18 27.21 -15.94
C LYS A 281 -2.45 26.79 -15.21
N ASN A 282 -2.43 25.65 -14.51
CA ASN A 282 -3.60 25.00 -13.90
C ASN A 282 -4.72 24.70 -14.93
N GLU A 283 -4.36 24.54 -16.20
CA GLU A 283 -5.28 24.17 -17.25
C GLU A 283 -5.53 22.67 -17.27
N LYS A 284 -6.77 22.30 -17.53
CA LYS A 284 -7.19 20.92 -17.68
C LYS A 284 -7.45 20.61 -19.14
N GLN A 285 -6.75 19.61 -19.69
CA GLN A 285 -7.05 19.02 -20.97
C GLN A 285 -7.60 17.60 -20.75
N VAL A 286 -8.76 17.30 -21.27
CA VAL A 286 -9.43 16.01 -21.12
C VAL A 286 -9.62 15.36 -22.47
N TYR A 287 -9.19 14.11 -22.58
CA TYR A 287 -9.38 13.25 -23.74
C TYR A 287 -10.36 12.15 -23.34
N GLU A 288 -11.61 12.27 -23.76
CA GLU A 288 -12.63 11.27 -23.50
C GLU A 288 -12.48 10.09 -24.47
N GLN A 289 -12.60 8.88 -23.95
CA GLN A 289 -12.43 7.65 -24.73
C GLN A 289 -13.76 7.08 -25.25
N GLY A 290 -14.86 7.79 -25.05
CA GLY A 290 -16.20 7.36 -25.44
C GLY A 290 -16.73 6.21 -24.57
N ALA A 291 -17.45 5.26 -25.21
CA ALA A 291 -18.06 4.13 -24.52
C ALA A 291 -17.10 2.97 -24.19
N VAL A 292 -15.85 3.06 -24.63
CA VAL A 292 -14.83 2.02 -24.43
C VAL A 292 -13.88 2.50 -23.34
N GLY A 293 -13.83 1.77 -22.23
CA GLY A 293 -12.96 2.15 -21.10
C GLY A 293 -11.47 1.91 -21.39
N THR A 294 -10.62 2.45 -20.52
CA THR A 294 -9.17 2.20 -20.53
C THR A 294 -8.88 0.72 -20.32
N VAL A 295 -8.27 0.07 -21.30
CA VAL A 295 -7.88 -1.35 -21.23
C VAL A 295 -6.50 -1.50 -20.62
N THR A 296 -5.54 -0.71 -21.09
CA THR A 296 -4.17 -0.72 -20.56
C THR A 296 -3.48 0.61 -20.86
N TYR A 297 -2.46 0.91 -20.07
CA TYR A 297 -1.63 2.10 -20.26
C TYR A 297 -0.21 1.85 -19.78
N SER A 298 0.71 2.64 -20.28
CA SER A 298 2.10 2.65 -19.85
C SER A 298 2.72 4.02 -20.07
N PHE A 299 3.68 4.37 -19.23
CA PHE A 299 4.50 5.56 -19.42
C PHE A 299 5.87 5.18 -19.97
N THR A 300 6.28 5.86 -21.01
CA THR A 300 7.61 5.69 -21.59
C THR A 300 8.67 6.36 -20.69
N SER A 301 9.94 6.01 -20.88
CA SER A 301 11.06 6.60 -20.13
C SER A 301 11.21 8.11 -20.32
N ASP A 302 10.75 8.65 -21.47
CA ASP A 302 10.71 10.08 -21.77
C ASP A 302 9.43 10.78 -21.28
N GLY A 303 8.60 10.07 -20.47
CA GLY A 303 7.44 10.61 -19.78
C GLY A 303 6.19 10.78 -20.64
N LYS A 304 6.10 10.13 -21.80
CA LYS A 304 4.88 10.09 -22.61
C LYS A 304 3.96 8.98 -22.14
N LEU A 305 2.67 9.24 -22.16
CA LEU A 305 1.64 8.23 -21.91
C LEU A 305 1.27 7.53 -23.22
N VAL A 306 1.30 6.20 -23.20
CA VAL A 306 0.74 5.33 -24.22
C VAL A 306 -0.42 4.58 -23.59
N TYR A 307 -1.60 4.62 -24.21
CA TYR A 307 -2.78 3.92 -23.69
C TYR A 307 -3.56 3.26 -24.83
N ALA A 308 -4.29 2.18 -24.46
CA ALA A 308 -5.21 1.49 -25.33
C ALA A 308 -6.62 1.51 -24.73
N TYR A 309 -7.63 1.63 -25.57
CA TYR A 309 -9.05 1.69 -25.23
C TYR A 309 -9.88 0.86 -26.21
#